data_d7686cf64f23721bad1f0c3375c6d843
#
_entry.id   d7686cf64f23721bad1f0c3375c6d843
#
_cell.length_a   1.000
_cell.length_b   1.000
_cell.length_c   1.000
_cell.angle_alpha   90.00
_cell.angle_beta   90.00
_cell.angle_gamma   90.00
#
_symmetry.space_group_name_H-M   'P 1'
#
loop_
_entity.id
_entity.type
_entity.pdbx_description
1 polymer ?
#
loop_
_entity_poly.entity_id
_entity_poly.type
_entity_poly.pdbx_seq_one_letter_code
_entity_poly.pdbx_strand_id
1 'polypeptide(L)'
;MKYMILTYGSQQDYDAMAGKAADKPAWSAEDFAAMVAFMQSFTKDLVESGELVDTRGLTAPVHTRRVQLQQGVPVVTDGPYAETQEVLAGYWIVECESFDRATEIAARLATCPAPDYVAASAVADVRPIADSQAELEH
;
A
#
# COMPACT_ATOMS: atom_id res chain seq x y z
N MET A 1 -18.96 -5.95 7.03
CA MET A 1 -17.73 -5.48 7.71
C MET A 1 -16.76 -4.82 6.73
N LYS A 2 -16.03 -3.89 7.23
CA LYS A 2 -14.98 -3.21 6.47
C LYS A 2 -13.62 -3.77 6.81
N TYR A 3 -12.78 -3.85 5.81
CA TYR A 3 -11.40 -4.33 5.92
C TYR A 3 -10.48 -3.36 5.21
N MET A 4 -9.28 -3.18 5.76
CA MET A 4 -8.23 -2.43 5.09
C MET A 4 -7.20 -3.40 4.54
N ILE A 5 -6.88 -3.23 3.27
CA ILE A 5 -5.80 -3.96 2.61
C ILE A 5 -4.63 -2.98 2.51
N LEU A 6 -3.51 -3.34 3.13
CA LEU A 6 -2.35 -2.48 3.24
C LEU A 6 -1.22 -2.99 2.36
N THR A 7 -0.62 -2.08 1.61
CA THR A 7 0.56 -2.37 0.81
C THR A 7 1.74 -1.53 1.28
N TYR A 8 2.94 -2.01 1.03
CA TYR A 8 4.16 -1.43 1.60
C TYR A 8 5.19 -1.16 0.51
N GLY A 9 6.05 -0.21 0.78
CA GLY A 9 7.19 0.10 -0.08
C GLY A 9 8.24 0.88 0.70
N SER A 10 9.49 0.74 0.28
CA SER A 10 10.61 1.51 0.79
C SER A 10 10.91 2.67 -0.13
N GLN A 11 11.72 3.64 0.34
CA GLN A 11 12.24 4.70 -0.53
C GLN A 11 12.98 4.10 -1.73
N GLN A 12 13.73 3.03 -1.49
CA GLN A 12 14.46 2.34 -2.55
C GLN A 12 13.52 1.76 -3.63
N ASP A 13 12.35 1.24 -3.23
CA ASP A 13 11.34 0.77 -4.18
C ASP A 13 10.81 1.90 -5.07
N TYR A 14 10.50 3.05 -4.47
CA TYR A 14 10.05 4.22 -5.22
C TYR A 14 11.13 4.75 -6.18
N ASP A 15 12.39 4.76 -5.72
CA ASP A 15 13.52 5.18 -6.55
C ASP A 15 13.71 4.23 -7.73
N ALA A 16 13.53 2.93 -7.53
CA ALA A 16 13.61 1.94 -8.60
C ALA A 16 12.51 2.17 -9.66
N MET A 17 11.28 2.46 -9.23
CA MET A 17 10.20 2.82 -10.15
C MET A 17 10.54 4.05 -10.97
N ALA A 18 11.18 5.04 -10.37
CA ALA A 18 11.58 6.28 -11.04
C ALA A 18 12.88 6.15 -11.85
N GLY A 19 13.53 4.98 -11.85
CA GLY A 19 14.80 4.75 -12.53
C GLY A 19 16.00 5.38 -11.82
N LYS A 20 15.88 5.66 -10.53
CA LYS A 20 16.92 6.33 -9.72
C LYS A 20 17.71 5.41 -8.81
N ALA A 21 17.32 4.14 -8.70
CA ALA A 21 18.05 3.18 -7.88
C ALA A 21 19.29 2.68 -8.64
N ALA A 22 20.46 2.74 -8.00
CA ALA A 22 21.72 2.38 -8.65
C ALA A 22 21.88 0.88 -8.88
N ASP A 23 21.25 0.04 -8.06
CA ASP A 23 21.42 -1.41 -8.03
C ASP A 23 20.18 -2.19 -8.54
N LYS A 24 19.16 -1.50 -9.00
CA LYS A 24 17.93 -2.11 -9.50
C LYS A 24 17.63 -1.65 -10.92
N PRO A 25 17.15 -2.56 -11.81
CA PRO A 25 16.69 -2.14 -13.12
C PRO A 25 15.54 -1.16 -12.99
N ALA A 26 15.53 -0.14 -13.83
CA ALA A 26 14.40 0.78 -13.92
C ALA A 26 13.17 0.02 -14.43
N TRP A 27 12.00 0.45 -14.01
CA TRP A 27 10.75 -0.02 -14.61
C TRP A 27 10.67 0.44 -16.06
N SER A 28 10.31 -0.48 -16.96
CA SER A 28 10.09 -0.13 -18.36
C SER A 28 8.72 0.53 -18.54
N ALA A 29 8.51 1.14 -19.71
CA ALA A 29 7.20 1.66 -20.09
C ALA A 29 6.14 0.55 -20.08
N GLU A 30 6.52 -0.67 -20.47
CA GLU A 30 5.64 -1.83 -20.45
C GLU A 30 5.25 -2.25 -19.02
N ASP A 31 6.21 -2.21 -18.10
CA ASP A 31 5.94 -2.50 -16.67
C ASP A 31 4.90 -1.55 -16.11
N PHE A 32 5.05 -0.25 -16.36
CA PHE A 32 4.08 0.76 -15.92
C PHE A 32 2.72 0.57 -16.58
N ALA A 33 2.69 0.32 -17.88
CA ALA A 33 1.43 0.13 -18.60
C ALA A 33 0.65 -1.08 -18.07
N ALA A 34 1.35 -2.18 -17.79
CA ALA A 34 0.73 -3.39 -17.24
C ALA A 34 0.19 -3.14 -15.82
N MET A 35 0.93 -2.44 -14.98
CA MET A 35 0.49 -2.07 -13.63
C MET A 35 -0.75 -1.19 -13.68
N VAL A 36 -0.74 -0.14 -14.49
CA VAL A 36 -1.87 0.79 -14.62
C VAL A 36 -3.12 0.07 -15.14
N ALA A 37 -2.97 -0.77 -16.16
CA ALA A 37 -4.08 -1.56 -16.70
C ALA A 37 -4.69 -2.48 -15.64
N PHE A 38 -3.84 -3.15 -14.86
CA PHE A 38 -4.30 -4.00 -13.75
C PHE A 38 -5.07 -3.18 -12.71
N MET A 39 -4.50 -2.05 -12.27
CA MET A 39 -5.11 -1.22 -11.23
C MET A 39 -6.46 -0.65 -11.69
N GLN A 40 -6.57 -0.25 -12.95
CA GLN A 40 -7.84 0.22 -13.51
C GLN A 40 -8.90 -0.88 -13.51
N SER A 41 -8.55 -2.08 -13.96
CA SER A 41 -9.45 -3.23 -13.98
C SER A 41 -9.86 -3.66 -12.56
N PHE A 42 -8.90 -3.72 -11.65
CA PHE A 42 -9.12 -4.08 -10.26
C PHE A 42 -10.07 -3.09 -9.58
N THR A 43 -9.79 -1.80 -9.73
CA THR A 43 -10.65 -0.74 -9.17
C THR A 43 -12.06 -0.79 -9.76
N LYS A 44 -12.16 -0.94 -11.07
CA LYS A 44 -13.45 -1.01 -11.77
C LYS A 44 -14.29 -2.16 -11.24
N ASP A 45 -13.70 -3.35 -11.08
CA ASP A 45 -14.42 -4.52 -10.60
C ASP A 45 -14.93 -4.32 -9.17
N LEU A 46 -14.12 -3.69 -8.30
CA LEU A 46 -14.54 -3.41 -6.93
C LEU A 46 -15.62 -2.34 -6.84
N VAL A 47 -15.60 -1.35 -7.73
CA VAL A 47 -16.67 -0.35 -7.83
C VAL A 47 -17.96 -1.02 -8.30
N GLU A 48 -17.89 -1.85 -9.33
CA GLU A 48 -19.06 -2.52 -9.89
C GLU A 48 -19.69 -3.53 -8.91
N SER A 49 -18.87 -4.20 -8.11
CA SER A 49 -19.36 -5.09 -7.06
C SER A 49 -19.93 -4.37 -5.84
N GLY A 50 -19.67 -3.06 -5.73
CA GLY A 50 -20.09 -2.27 -4.58
C GLY A 50 -19.20 -2.46 -3.35
N GLU A 51 -18.07 -3.14 -3.49
CA GLU A 51 -17.19 -3.45 -2.36
C GLU A 51 -16.17 -2.34 -2.05
N LEU A 52 -15.84 -1.48 -3.01
CA LEU A 52 -14.84 -0.43 -2.78
C LEU A 52 -15.43 0.71 -1.95
N VAL A 53 -14.79 1.02 -0.82
CA VAL A 53 -15.11 2.18 0.02
C VAL A 53 -14.16 3.33 -0.27
N ASP A 54 -12.85 3.07 -0.26
CA ASP A 54 -11.81 4.07 -0.50
C ASP A 54 -10.49 3.41 -0.87
N THR A 55 -9.64 4.14 -1.56
CA THR A 55 -8.28 3.73 -1.87
C THR A 55 -7.41 4.96 -2.03
N ARG A 56 -6.19 4.90 -1.51
CA ARG A 56 -5.20 5.97 -1.63
C ARG A 56 -3.81 5.39 -1.79
N GLY A 57 -3.02 6.01 -2.65
CA GLY A 57 -1.58 5.82 -2.71
C GLY A 57 -0.87 6.93 -1.96
N LEU A 58 0.24 6.63 -1.35
CA LEU A 58 1.05 7.58 -0.62
C LEU A 58 2.29 7.96 -1.44
N THR A 59 2.78 9.18 -1.25
CA THR A 59 4.03 9.63 -1.85
C THR A 59 5.22 8.89 -1.25
N ALA A 60 6.40 9.02 -1.87
CA ALA A 60 7.60 8.34 -1.42
C ALA A 60 7.92 8.65 0.06
N PRO A 61 8.47 7.67 0.79
CA PRO A 61 8.75 7.81 2.22
C PRO A 61 9.62 9.02 2.59
N VAL A 62 10.48 9.48 1.69
CA VAL A 62 11.33 10.68 1.91
C VAL A 62 10.50 11.94 2.20
N HIS A 63 9.26 11.98 1.77
CA HIS A 63 8.36 13.12 1.99
C HIS A 63 7.62 13.04 3.33
N THR A 64 7.91 12.01 4.13
CA THR A 64 7.29 11.85 5.44
C THR A 64 7.85 12.85 6.43
N ARG A 65 6.96 13.37 7.27
CA ARG A 65 7.33 14.19 8.41
C ARG A 65 6.85 13.51 9.69
N ARG A 66 7.77 13.28 10.61
CA ARG A 66 7.46 12.68 11.91
C ARG A 66 7.35 13.78 12.95
N VAL A 67 6.32 13.71 13.76
CA VAL A 67 6.13 14.61 14.90
C VAL A 67 6.12 13.78 16.19
N GLN A 68 6.99 14.14 17.12
CA GLN A 68 7.08 13.50 18.43
C GLN A 68 7.03 14.58 19.51
N LEU A 69 6.49 14.24 20.68
CA LEU A 69 6.58 15.11 21.85
C LEU A 69 7.79 14.69 22.68
N GLN A 70 8.67 15.64 22.97
CA GLN A 70 9.78 15.47 23.91
C GLN A 70 9.58 16.47 25.05
N GLN A 71 9.30 15.97 26.24
CA GLN A 71 8.99 16.80 27.41
C GLN A 71 7.86 17.81 27.12
N GLY A 72 6.83 17.37 26.39
CA GLY A 72 5.69 18.19 26.01
C GLY A 72 5.92 19.14 24.83
N VAL A 73 7.10 19.13 24.22
CA VAL A 73 7.44 19.99 23.07
C VAL A 73 7.45 19.18 21.79
N PRO A 74 6.74 19.63 20.72
CA PRO A 74 6.80 18.95 19.44
C PRO A 74 8.20 18.98 18.83
N VAL A 75 8.69 17.82 18.41
CA VAL A 75 9.94 17.69 17.62
C VAL A 75 9.56 17.11 16.26
N VAL A 76 9.96 17.81 15.21
CA VAL A 76 9.63 17.44 13.82
C VAL A 76 10.88 16.92 13.12
N THR A 77 10.76 15.74 12.50
CA THR A 77 11.84 15.13 11.71
C THR A 77 11.33 14.87 10.30
N ASP A 78 12.02 15.41 9.31
CA ASP A 78 11.73 15.13 7.91
C ASP A 78 12.47 13.87 7.45
N GLY A 79 11.81 13.03 6.64
CA GLY A 79 12.41 11.83 6.08
C GLY A 79 12.95 10.85 7.13
N PRO A 80 12.14 10.43 8.13
CA PRO A 80 12.64 9.68 9.28
C PRO A 80 13.03 8.23 9.00
N TYR A 81 12.77 7.72 7.79
CA TYR A 81 12.95 6.31 7.47
C TYR A 81 14.25 6.04 6.74
N ALA A 82 14.87 4.90 7.03
CA ALA A 82 15.97 4.39 6.22
C ALA A 82 15.48 4.03 4.80
N GLU A 83 16.36 4.11 3.81
CA GLU A 83 16.01 3.84 2.40
C GLU A 83 15.44 2.45 2.17
N THR A 84 15.83 1.48 2.98
CA THR A 84 15.39 0.09 2.87
C THR A 84 14.21 -0.25 3.74
N GLN A 85 13.76 0.68 4.60
CA GLN A 85 12.65 0.43 5.50
C GLN A 85 11.33 0.44 4.73
N GLU A 86 10.59 -0.66 4.80
CA GLU A 86 9.26 -0.75 4.24
C GLU A 86 8.25 -0.07 5.15
N VAL A 87 7.47 0.83 4.56
CA VAL A 87 6.43 1.57 5.25
C VAL A 87 5.16 1.53 4.40
N LEU A 88 4.05 1.95 4.98
CA LEU A 88 2.78 1.98 4.26
C LEU A 88 2.93 2.79 2.96
N ALA A 89 2.60 2.16 1.83
CA ALA A 89 2.65 2.78 0.51
C ALA A 89 1.26 3.13 -0.02
N GLY A 90 0.26 2.40 0.40
CA GLY A 90 -1.11 2.62 -0.01
C GLY A 90 -2.06 1.67 0.67
N TYR A 91 -3.36 1.93 0.50
CA TYR A 91 -4.38 1.08 1.09
C TYR A 91 -5.64 1.05 0.24
N TRP A 92 -6.40 -0.01 0.47
CA TRP A 92 -7.74 -0.20 -0.08
C TRP A 92 -8.67 -0.50 1.09
N ILE A 93 -9.78 0.21 1.19
CA ILE A 93 -10.83 -0.10 2.15
C ILE A 93 -11.97 -0.74 1.38
N VAL A 94 -12.34 -1.95 1.77
CA VAL A 94 -13.43 -2.69 1.16
C VAL A 94 -14.48 -3.03 2.20
N GLU A 95 -15.74 -3.00 1.80
CA GLU A 95 -16.84 -3.52 2.59
C GLU A 95 -17.37 -4.77 1.89
N CYS A 96 -17.26 -5.90 2.55
CA CYS A 96 -17.59 -7.18 1.95
C CYS A 96 -18.15 -8.16 2.99
N GLU A 97 -18.62 -9.31 2.49
CA GLU A 97 -19.37 -10.26 3.30
C GLU A 97 -18.55 -10.95 4.39
N SER A 98 -17.23 -11.10 4.20
CA SER A 98 -16.40 -11.90 5.10
C SER A 98 -14.92 -11.53 5.02
N PHE A 99 -14.16 -11.96 6.02
CA PHE A 99 -12.71 -11.87 6.00
C PHE A 99 -12.12 -12.69 4.84
N ASP A 100 -12.72 -13.84 4.55
CA ASP A 100 -12.29 -14.66 3.42
C ASP A 100 -12.44 -13.92 2.10
N ARG A 101 -13.54 -13.19 1.92
CA ARG A 101 -13.73 -12.37 0.72
C ARG A 101 -12.68 -11.26 0.63
N ALA A 102 -12.41 -10.57 1.73
CA ALA A 102 -11.36 -9.54 1.76
C ALA A 102 -9.98 -10.14 1.41
N THR A 103 -9.71 -11.36 1.88
CA THR A 103 -8.48 -12.09 1.57
C THR A 103 -8.37 -12.44 0.08
N GLU A 104 -9.46 -12.84 -0.55
CA GLU A 104 -9.52 -13.07 -1.99
C GLU A 104 -9.17 -11.80 -2.78
N ILE A 105 -9.73 -10.67 -2.34
CA ILE A 105 -9.45 -9.36 -2.97
C ILE A 105 -7.96 -9.02 -2.83
N ALA A 106 -7.39 -9.21 -1.65
CA ALA A 106 -5.97 -8.97 -1.39
C ALA A 106 -5.08 -9.90 -2.22
N ALA A 107 -5.46 -11.18 -2.35
CA ALA A 107 -4.73 -12.13 -3.17
C ALA A 107 -4.70 -11.71 -4.64
N ARG A 108 -5.81 -11.19 -5.15
CA ARG A 108 -5.86 -10.64 -6.51
C ARG A 108 -4.95 -9.42 -6.65
N LEU A 109 -4.99 -8.50 -5.67
CA LEU A 109 -4.12 -7.32 -5.68
C LEU A 109 -2.65 -7.72 -5.71
N ALA A 110 -2.27 -8.78 -4.99
CA ALA A 110 -0.90 -9.28 -4.96
C ALA A 110 -0.42 -9.83 -6.32
N THR A 111 -1.32 -10.10 -7.26
CA THR A 111 -0.97 -10.52 -8.62
C THR A 111 -0.70 -9.35 -9.55
N CYS A 112 -0.73 -8.11 -9.06
CA CYS A 112 -0.45 -6.94 -9.88
C CYS A 112 0.90 -7.09 -10.60
N PRO A 113 0.94 -6.91 -11.94
CA PRO A 113 2.18 -7.02 -12.68
C PRO A 113 3.24 -6.05 -12.19
N ALA A 114 4.45 -6.55 -12.03
CA ALA A 114 5.63 -5.79 -11.60
C ALA A 114 6.88 -6.53 -12.06
N PRO A 115 8.06 -5.87 -12.08
CA PRO A 115 9.31 -6.57 -12.27
C PRO A 115 9.48 -7.72 -11.26
N ASP A 116 10.14 -8.79 -11.65
CA ASP A 116 10.25 -10.02 -10.83
C ASP A 116 10.77 -9.76 -9.42
N TYR A 117 11.74 -8.87 -9.27
CA TYR A 117 12.31 -8.55 -7.95
C TYR A 117 11.32 -7.84 -7.03
N VAL A 118 10.32 -7.16 -7.57
CA VAL A 118 9.23 -6.53 -6.81
C VAL A 118 8.18 -7.58 -6.45
N ALA A 119 7.75 -8.35 -7.45
CA ALA A 119 6.73 -9.39 -7.27
C ALA A 119 7.14 -10.45 -6.24
N ALA A 120 8.44 -10.77 -6.17
CA ALA A 120 8.96 -11.78 -5.26
C ALA A 120 8.80 -11.44 -3.78
N SER A 121 8.74 -10.15 -3.44
CA SER A 121 8.65 -9.68 -2.05
C SER A 121 7.33 -8.94 -1.74
N ALA A 122 6.43 -8.84 -2.71
CA ALA A 122 5.17 -8.14 -2.52
C ALA A 122 4.27 -8.86 -1.52
N VAL A 123 3.73 -8.12 -0.57
CA VAL A 123 2.74 -8.60 0.39
C VAL A 123 1.59 -7.63 0.48
N ALA A 124 0.43 -8.14 0.84
CA ALA A 124 -0.74 -7.33 1.15
C ALA A 124 -1.31 -7.84 2.47
N ASP A 125 -1.36 -6.99 3.47
CA ASP A 125 -1.95 -7.33 4.76
C ASP A 125 -3.41 -6.92 4.78
N VAL A 126 -4.24 -7.74 5.40
CA VAL A 126 -5.66 -7.48 5.55
C VAL A 126 -5.99 -7.33 7.02
N ARG A 127 -6.53 -6.18 7.40
CA ARG A 127 -6.92 -5.91 8.77
C ARG A 127 -8.39 -5.52 8.85
N PRO A 128 -9.17 -6.16 9.73
CA PRO A 128 -10.53 -5.71 10.00
C PRO A 128 -10.53 -4.28 10.56
N ILE A 129 -11.47 -3.47 10.07
CA ILE A 129 -11.67 -2.13 10.63
C ILE A 129 -12.71 -2.24 11.74
N ALA A 130 -12.39 -1.69 12.91
CA ALA A 130 -13.30 -1.70 14.04
C ALA A 130 -14.52 -0.82 13.78
N ASP A 131 -15.72 -1.35 14.02
CA ASP A 131 -16.98 -0.61 13.91
C ASP A 131 -17.42 -0.03 15.25
N SER A 132 -16.78 -0.43 16.35
CA SER A 132 -17.14 0.00 17.69
C SER A 132 -15.92 0.07 18.61
N GLN A 133 -16.08 0.78 19.72
CA GLN A 133 -15.07 0.85 20.79
C GLN A 133 -14.73 -0.54 21.33
N ALA A 134 -15.72 -1.40 21.48
CA ALA A 134 -15.52 -2.75 22.01
C ALA A 134 -14.57 -3.58 21.11
N GLU A 135 -14.65 -3.42 19.80
CA GLU A 135 -13.77 -4.12 18.86
C GLU A 135 -12.31 -3.65 18.97
N LEU A 136 -12.08 -2.39 19.35
CA LEU A 136 -10.74 -1.86 19.55
C LEU A 136 -10.07 -2.43 20.79
N GLU A 137 -10.85 -2.92 21.76
CA GLU A 137 -10.37 -3.43 23.04
C GLU A 137 -10.02 -4.92 23.03
N HIS A 138 -10.12 -5.57 21.89
CA HIS A 138 -9.85 -7.01 21.73
C HIS A 138 -8.64 -7.34 20.89
#